data_99446c1d6df7faf7ddda76a994704b48
#
_entry.id   99446c1d6df7faf7ddda76a994704b48
#
_cell.length_a   1.000
_cell.length_b   1.000
_cell.length_c   1.000
_cell.angle_alpha   90.00
_cell.angle_beta   90.00
_cell.angle_gamma   90.00
#
_symmetry.space_group_name_H-M   'P 1'
#
loop_
_entity.id
_entity.type
_entity.pdbx_description
1 polymer ?
#
loop_
_entity_poly.entity_id
_entity_poly.type
_entity_poly.pdbx_seq_one_letter_code
_entity_poly.pdbx_strand_id
1 'polypeptide(L)'
;MTATFFWFVCTGAAWAQRAQTAAADDAEFGPVVRTYLGYLRAEQEVVDDRASRHEVSPVYYRRNSNRIRALRQAALRIARETQNDFLPELYAITRDEFGTLFDPPPLPEIFRPGEVINNTFRYLSTARSGELFYLFERLDVYEQAELLKKIEEKPETEAVEANTPTATNGARGGRMTATRPRRVHIP
;
A
#
# COMPACT_ATOMS: atom_id res chain seq x y z
N MET A 1 -45.72 52.04 -10.80
CA MET A 1 -45.30 50.84 -11.54
C MET A 1 -43.96 50.35 -10.94
N THR A 2 -44.03 49.39 -10.06
CA THR A 2 -42.86 48.81 -9.36
C THR A 2 -42.66 47.39 -9.92
N ALA A 3 -41.57 47.18 -10.67
CA ALA A 3 -41.16 45.89 -11.18
C ALA A 3 -40.33 45.15 -10.16
N THR A 4 -40.89 44.09 -9.59
CA THR A 4 -40.21 43.19 -8.65
C THR A 4 -39.45 42.15 -9.45
N PHE A 5 -38.12 42.18 -9.43
CA PHE A 5 -37.23 41.19 -10.04
C PHE A 5 -37.09 39.98 -9.14
N PHE A 6 -37.61 38.84 -9.58
CA PHE A 6 -37.51 37.55 -8.91
C PHE A 6 -36.19 36.89 -9.35
N TRP A 7 -35.19 36.91 -8.51
CA TRP A 7 -33.94 36.12 -8.69
C TRP A 7 -34.17 34.72 -8.14
N PHE A 8 -34.42 33.77 -9.03
CA PHE A 8 -34.46 32.35 -8.68
C PHE A 8 -33.05 31.78 -8.76
N VAL A 9 -32.48 31.44 -7.60
CA VAL A 9 -31.14 30.84 -7.49
C VAL A 9 -31.26 29.34 -7.80
N CYS A 10 -30.88 28.93 -9.03
CA CYS A 10 -30.70 27.52 -9.40
C CYS A 10 -29.36 27.00 -8.94
N THR A 11 -29.15 26.70 -7.66
CA THR A 11 -27.91 26.12 -7.15
C THR A 11 -27.95 24.60 -6.95
N GLY A 12 -29.09 23.94 -7.17
CA GLY A 12 -29.22 22.48 -6.94
C GLY A 12 -28.78 21.56 -8.07
N ALA A 13 -28.66 22.06 -9.32
CA ALA A 13 -28.46 21.20 -10.50
C ALA A 13 -27.00 20.71 -10.69
N ALA A 14 -26.01 21.43 -10.18
CA ALA A 14 -24.59 21.11 -10.42
C ALA A 14 -24.11 19.87 -9.65
N TRP A 15 -24.70 19.56 -8.52
CA TRP A 15 -24.33 18.39 -7.70
C TRP A 15 -24.86 17.08 -8.29
N ALA A 16 -26.10 17.09 -8.79
CA ALA A 16 -26.72 15.92 -9.40
C ALA A 16 -26.02 15.51 -10.71
N GLN A 17 -25.56 16.46 -11.51
CA GLN A 17 -24.83 16.18 -12.75
C GLN A 17 -23.45 15.57 -12.47
N ARG A 18 -22.74 15.98 -11.43
CA ARG A 18 -21.41 15.45 -11.09
C ARG A 18 -21.49 14.00 -10.59
N ALA A 19 -22.55 13.64 -9.87
CA ALA A 19 -22.79 12.26 -9.43
C ALA A 19 -23.15 11.34 -10.60
N GLN A 20 -23.92 11.84 -11.57
CA GLN A 20 -24.31 11.09 -12.76
C GLN A 20 -23.13 10.85 -13.72
N THR A 21 -22.25 11.82 -13.94
CA THR A 21 -21.06 11.64 -14.79
C THR A 21 -20.08 10.64 -14.16
N ALA A 22 -19.85 10.70 -12.84
CA ALA A 22 -19.00 9.73 -12.16
C ALA A 22 -19.56 8.29 -12.22
N ALA A 23 -20.89 8.13 -12.17
CA ALA A 23 -21.52 6.82 -12.30
C ALA A 23 -21.49 6.29 -13.74
N ALA A 24 -21.54 7.16 -14.74
CA ALA A 24 -21.40 6.78 -16.14
C ALA A 24 -19.98 6.34 -16.48
N ASP A 25 -18.98 7.02 -15.95
CA ASP A 25 -17.56 6.65 -16.10
C ASP A 25 -17.25 5.28 -15.48
N ASP A 26 -17.96 4.88 -14.41
CA ASP A 26 -17.79 3.59 -13.76
C ASP A 26 -18.44 2.44 -14.55
N ALA A 27 -19.32 2.73 -15.53
CA ALA A 27 -20.04 1.72 -16.31
C ALA A 27 -19.14 0.88 -17.24
N GLU A 28 -17.94 1.37 -17.56
CA GLU A 28 -16.95 0.63 -18.37
C GLU A 28 -16.34 -0.57 -17.64
N PHE A 29 -16.41 -0.59 -16.29
CA PHE A 29 -15.80 -1.61 -15.47
C PHE A 29 -16.76 -2.76 -15.12
N GLY A 30 -16.20 -3.91 -14.76
CA GLY A 30 -16.97 -5.06 -14.31
C GLY A 30 -17.67 -4.85 -12.95
N PRO A 31 -18.53 -5.79 -12.53
CA PRO A 31 -19.35 -5.63 -11.33
C PRO A 31 -18.53 -5.50 -10.03
N VAL A 32 -17.38 -6.17 -9.89
CA VAL A 32 -16.54 -6.08 -8.68
C VAL A 32 -15.96 -4.68 -8.54
N VAL A 33 -15.34 -4.17 -9.61
CA VAL A 33 -14.77 -2.82 -9.63
C VAL A 33 -15.85 -1.77 -9.37
N ARG A 34 -17.00 -1.87 -10.04
CA ARG A 34 -18.13 -0.94 -9.82
C ARG A 34 -18.64 -0.96 -8.38
N THR A 35 -18.73 -2.14 -7.77
CA THR A 35 -19.14 -2.26 -6.37
C THR A 35 -18.16 -1.56 -5.43
N TYR A 36 -16.86 -1.75 -5.65
CA TYR A 36 -15.83 -1.07 -4.88
C TYR A 36 -15.86 0.45 -5.06
N LEU A 37 -16.02 0.94 -6.29
CA LEU A 37 -16.16 2.37 -6.56
C LEU A 37 -17.42 2.96 -5.92
N GLY A 38 -18.52 2.20 -5.91
CA GLY A 38 -19.75 2.55 -5.19
C GLY A 38 -19.55 2.64 -3.69
N TYR A 39 -18.83 1.68 -3.10
CA TYR A 39 -18.44 1.71 -1.69
C TYR A 39 -17.63 2.97 -1.36
N LEU A 40 -16.59 3.30 -2.13
CA LEU A 40 -15.79 4.51 -1.91
C LEU A 40 -16.62 5.80 -2.02
N ARG A 41 -17.64 5.80 -2.87
CA ARG A 41 -18.59 6.94 -2.97
C ARG A 41 -19.43 7.06 -1.70
N ALA A 42 -19.97 5.95 -1.22
CA ALA A 42 -20.75 5.93 0.03
C ALA A 42 -19.88 6.37 1.23
N GLU A 43 -18.62 5.94 1.30
CA GLU A 43 -17.67 6.40 2.33
C GLU A 43 -17.44 7.92 2.25
N GLN A 44 -17.32 8.48 1.04
CA GLN A 44 -17.18 9.93 0.88
C GLN A 44 -18.43 10.67 1.39
N GLU A 45 -19.62 10.16 1.08
CA GLU A 45 -20.89 10.73 1.55
C GLU A 45 -20.97 10.73 3.08
N VAL A 46 -20.53 9.65 3.73
CA VAL A 46 -20.45 9.57 5.21
C VAL A 46 -19.49 10.61 5.77
N VAL A 47 -18.31 10.76 5.16
CA VAL A 47 -17.31 11.74 5.59
C VAL A 47 -17.82 13.18 5.40
N ASP A 48 -18.51 13.46 4.30
CA ASP A 48 -19.12 14.76 4.00
C ASP A 48 -20.24 15.10 4.98
N ASP A 49 -21.12 14.14 5.30
CA ASP A 49 -22.20 14.29 6.28
C ASP A 49 -21.66 14.57 7.69
N ARG A 50 -20.66 13.82 8.15
CA ARG A 50 -20.01 14.06 9.44
C ARG A 50 -19.32 15.42 9.51
N ALA A 51 -18.71 15.86 8.42
CA ALA A 51 -18.09 17.18 8.33
C ALA A 51 -19.15 18.30 8.39
N SER A 52 -20.30 18.13 7.71
CA SER A 52 -21.40 19.10 7.72
C SER A 52 -22.02 19.29 9.10
N ARG A 53 -22.04 18.23 9.90
CA ARG A 53 -22.48 18.24 11.29
C ARG A 53 -21.41 18.66 12.30
N HIS A 54 -20.22 19.03 11.82
CA HIS A 54 -19.06 19.38 12.65
C HIS A 54 -18.60 18.27 13.61
N GLU A 55 -18.86 17.01 13.28
CA GLU A 55 -18.45 15.83 14.08
C GLU A 55 -16.97 15.48 13.90
N VAL A 56 -16.35 15.95 12.83
CA VAL A 56 -14.95 15.68 12.50
C VAL A 56 -14.18 16.96 12.25
N SER A 57 -12.87 16.92 12.56
CA SER A 57 -12.02 18.07 12.31
C SER A 57 -11.76 18.28 10.80
N PRO A 58 -11.47 19.53 10.36
CA PRO A 58 -11.12 19.80 8.97
C PRO A 58 -9.88 19.01 8.47
N VAL A 59 -8.96 18.68 9.38
CA VAL A 59 -7.79 17.86 9.06
C VAL A 59 -8.20 16.42 8.77
N TYR A 60 -9.04 15.84 9.63
CA TYR A 60 -9.59 14.49 9.44
C TYR A 60 -10.38 14.41 8.13
N TYR A 61 -11.30 15.35 7.90
CA TYR A 61 -12.07 15.42 6.66
C TYR A 61 -11.19 15.41 5.42
N ARG A 62 -10.22 16.32 5.36
CA ARG A 62 -9.30 16.45 4.22
C ARG A 62 -8.49 15.18 3.99
N ARG A 63 -7.91 14.58 5.05
CA ARG A 63 -7.13 13.35 4.95
C ARG A 63 -7.96 12.18 4.42
N ASN A 64 -9.17 11.95 4.95
CA ASN A 64 -10.03 10.86 4.50
C ASN A 64 -10.54 11.05 3.07
N SER A 65 -10.97 12.26 2.70
CA SER A 65 -11.36 12.56 1.33
C SER A 65 -10.20 12.39 0.33
N ASN A 66 -8.98 12.73 0.74
CA ASN A 66 -7.77 12.51 -0.08
C ASN A 66 -7.46 11.01 -0.21
N ARG A 67 -7.61 10.24 0.87
CA ARG A 67 -7.42 8.78 0.89
C ARG A 67 -8.42 8.08 -0.04
N ILE A 68 -9.69 8.41 0.06
CA ILE A 68 -10.74 7.87 -0.80
C ILE A 68 -10.42 8.13 -2.28
N ARG A 69 -9.95 9.34 -2.61
CA ARG A 69 -9.51 9.67 -3.98
C ARG A 69 -8.29 8.84 -4.41
N ALA A 70 -7.31 8.64 -3.53
CA ALA A 70 -6.13 7.82 -3.82
C ALA A 70 -6.51 6.36 -4.07
N LEU A 71 -7.40 5.79 -3.25
CA LEU A 71 -7.93 4.43 -3.43
C LEU A 71 -8.72 4.30 -4.74
N ARG A 72 -9.58 5.28 -5.05
CA ARG A 72 -10.31 5.29 -6.32
C ARG A 72 -9.35 5.29 -7.52
N GLN A 73 -8.33 6.13 -7.51
CA GLN A 73 -7.32 6.18 -8.58
C GLN A 73 -6.56 4.86 -8.70
N ALA A 74 -6.20 4.22 -7.58
CA ALA A 74 -5.53 2.93 -7.56
C ALA A 74 -6.41 1.84 -8.16
N ALA A 75 -7.68 1.73 -7.74
CA ALA A 75 -8.63 0.75 -8.24
C ALA A 75 -8.85 0.87 -9.77
N LEU A 76 -9.05 2.09 -10.25
CA LEU A 76 -9.20 2.35 -11.68
C LEU A 76 -7.94 2.00 -12.48
N ARG A 77 -6.75 2.27 -11.94
CA ARG A 77 -5.48 1.90 -12.56
C ARG A 77 -5.35 0.40 -12.66
N ILE A 78 -5.53 -0.33 -11.55
CA ILE A 78 -5.45 -1.79 -11.51
C ILE A 78 -6.42 -2.41 -12.52
N ALA A 79 -7.68 -1.99 -12.53
CA ALA A 79 -8.69 -2.52 -13.44
C ALA A 79 -8.32 -2.31 -14.92
N ARG A 80 -7.71 -1.17 -15.26
CA ARG A 80 -7.26 -0.88 -16.63
C ARG A 80 -5.99 -1.66 -17.00
N GLU A 81 -5.06 -1.83 -16.08
CA GLU A 81 -3.81 -2.56 -16.30
C GLU A 81 -4.04 -4.07 -16.40
N THR A 82 -4.89 -4.62 -15.55
CA THR A 82 -5.17 -6.06 -15.53
C THR A 82 -6.23 -6.49 -16.54
N GLN A 83 -7.06 -5.55 -17.00
CA GLN A 83 -8.19 -5.81 -17.92
C GLN A 83 -9.14 -6.91 -17.42
N ASN A 84 -9.22 -7.10 -16.11
CA ASN A 84 -10.12 -8.05 -15.47
C ASN A 84 -10.94 -7.37 -14.36
N ASP A 85 -11.99 -8.05 -13.91
CA ASP A 85 -12.88 -7.56 -12.85
C ASP A 85 -12.46 -8.09 -11.48
N PHE A 86 -11.17 -8.01 -11.17
CA PHE A 86 -10.62 -8.38 -9.88
C PHE A 86 -9.94 -7.18 -9.23
N LEU A 87 -10.23 -6.95 -7.95
CA LEU A 87 -9.54 -5.98 -7.13
C LEU A 87 -9.08 -6.65 -5.83
N PRO A 88 -7.80 -6.54 -5.49
CA PRO A 88 -7.31 -6.94 -4.18
C PRO A 88 -7.83 -5.97 -3.11
N GLU A 89 -7.70 -6.35 -1.84
CA GLU A 89 -7.96 -5.46 -0.72
C GLU A 89 -6.90 -4.35 -0.68
N LEU A 90 -7.31 -3.11 -0.97
CA LEU A 90 -6.42 -1.96 -1.12
C LEU A 90 -6.33 -1.12 0.14
N TYR A 91 -5.12 -0.68 0.46
CA TYR A 91 -4.80 0.24 1.56
C TYR A 91 -4.07 1.46 1.02
N ALA A 92 -4.49 2.64 1.49
CA ALA A 92 -3.79 3.90 1.24
C ALA A 92 -3.46 4.53 2.59
N ILE A 93 -2.20 4.54 2.97
CA ILE A 93 -1.74 5.07 4.25
C ILE A 93 -0.65 6.11 4.06
N THR A 94 -0.59 7.07 4.97
CA THR A 94 0.47 8.07 5.03
C THR A 94 1.65 7.53 5.86
N ARG A 95 2.82 8.17 5.77
CA ARG A 95 4.02 7.73 6.50
C ARG A 95 3.80 7.65 8.02
N ASP A 96 3.07 8.58 8.58
CA ASP A 96 2.76 8.64 10.01
C ASP A 96 1.81 7.52 10.48
N GLU A 97 1.15 6.84 9.54
CA GLU A 97 0.24 5.73 9.81
C GLU A 97 0.89 4.33 9.65
N PHE A 98 2.17 4.25 9.28
CA PHE A 98 2.82 2.94 9.07
C PHE A 98 2.76 2.04 10.30
N GLY A 99 2.86 2.62 11.50
CA GLY A 99 2.73 1.87 12.75
C GLY A 99 1.35 1.28 13.02
N THR A 100 0.32 1.64 12.23
CA THR A 100 -1.00 1.00 12.33
C THR A 100 -1.11 -0.27 11.50
N LEU A 101 -0.27 -0.41 10.47
CA LEU A 101 -0.28 -1.53 9.54
C LEU A 101 0.92 -2.48 9.75
N PHE A 102 2.03 -1.95 10.21
CA PHE A 102 3.30 -2.68 10.35
C PHE A 102 3.89 -2.56 11.76
N ASP A 103 4.43 -3.66 12.27
CA ASP A 103 5.18 -3.70 13.52
C ASP A 103 6.47 -4.54 13.31
N PRO A 104 7.66 -3.94 13.34
CA PRO A 104 7.95 -2.50 13.35
C PRO A 104 7.64 -1.79 12.02
N PRO A 105 7.38 -0.46 12.04
CA PRO A 105 7.10 0.29 10.82
C PRO A 105 8.35 0.33 9.92
N PRO A 106 8.24 -0.04 8.64
CA PRO A 106 9.35 -0.03 7.70
C PRO A 106 9.70 1.40 7.26
N LEU A 107 10.92 1.56 6.75
CA LEU A 107 11.35 2.83 6.17
C LEU A 107 10.81 2.94 4.73
N PRO A 108 10.13 4.06 4.37
CA PRO A 108 9.52 4.21 3.05
C PRO A 108 10.53 4.25 1.89
N GLU A 109 11.79 4.56 2.18
CA GLU A 109 12.86 4.66 1.19
C GLU A 109 13.26 3.29 0.60
N ILE A 110 12.90 2.19 1.28
CA ILE A 110 13.21 0.84 0.82
C ILE A 110 12.12 0.23 -0.07
N PHE A 111 10.95 0.83 -0.15
CA PHE A 111 9.82 0.25 -0.88
C PHE A 111 10.05 0.21 -2.39
N ARG A 112 9.97 -0.98 -2.95
CA ARG A 112 9.98 -1.22 -4.40
C ARG A 112 8.61 -1.75 -4.85
N PRO A 113 8.03 -1.27 -5.94
CA PRO A 113 6.79 -1.82 -6.48
C PRO A 113 6.85 -3.34 -6.63
N GLY A 114 5.84 -4.03 -6.11
CA GLY A 114 5.77 -5.49 -6.08
C GLY A 114 6.44 -6.16 -4.86
N GLU A 115 7.15 -5.40 -4.02
CA GLU A 115 7.79 -5.93 -2.82
C GLU A 115 6.75 -6.32 -1.76
N VAL A 116 6.96 -7.48 -1.14
CA VAL A 116 6.08 -8.00 -0.08
C VAL A 116 6.68 -7.67 1.29
N ILE A 117 5.86 -7.10 2.15
CA ILE A 117 6.21 -6.66 3.50
C ILE A 117 5.44 -7.52 4.50
N ASN A 118 6.15 -8.08 5.47
CA ASN A 118 5.62 -8.94 6.54
C ASN A 118 4.75 -10.10 6.00
N ASN A 119 5.05 -10.61 4.80
CA ASN A 119 4.32 -11.70 4.12
C ASN A 119 2.80 -11.46 3.99
N THR A 120 2.34 -10.23 4.18
CA THR A 120 0.92 -9.88 4.22
C THR A 120 0.55 -8.81 3.21
N PHE A 121 1.43 -7.83 3.01
CA PHE A 121 1.13 -6.67 2.17
C PHE A 121 2.13 -6.57 1.02
N ARG A 122 1.63 -6.35 -0.19
CA ARG A 122 2.46 -6.00 -1.35
C ARG A 122 2.38 -4.50 -1.59
N TYR A 123 3.55 -3.86 -1.66
CA TYR A 123 3.62 -2.45 -2.01
C TYR A 123 3.36 -2.27 -3.51
N LEU A 124 2.42 -1.40 -3.86
CA LEU A 124 2.04 -1.13 -5.25
C LEU A 124 2.75 0.12 -5.79
N SER A 125 2.54 1.24 -5.15
CA SER A 125 3.08 2.53 -5.58
C SER A 125 2.78 3.64 -4.56
N THR A 126 3.19 4.87 -4.88
CA THR A 126 2.68 6.06 -4.20
C THR A 126 1.57 6.72 -5.01
N ALA A 127 0.65 7.40 -4.31
CA ALA A 127 -0.35 8.28 -4.91
C ALA A 127 -0.32 9.65 -4.21
N ARG A 128 -0.34 10.72 -5.00
CA ARG A 128 -0.44 12.08 -4.47
C ARG A 128 -1.86 12.60 -4.67
N SER A 129 -2.58 12.73 -3.57
CA SER A 129 -3.94 13.27 -3.54
C SER A 129 -4.08 14.23 -2.37
N GLY A 130 -3.56 15.46 -2.56
CA GLY A 130 -3.45 16.46 -1.49
C GLY A 130 -2.29 16.19 -0.52
N GLU A 131 -2.02 14.94 -0.20
CA GLU A 131 -0.88 14.43 0.56
C GLU A 131 -0.31 13.16 -0.11
N LEU A 132 0.80 12.65 0.38
CA LEU A 132 1.44 11.45 -0.18
C LEU A 132 0.92 10.20 0.52
N PHE A 133 0.26 9.34 -0.24
CA PHE A 133 -0.18 8.02 0.21
C PHE A 133 0.71 6.94 -0.37
N TYR A 134 1.00 5.92 0.44
CA TYR A 134 1.61 4.67 0.05
C TYR A 134 0.50 3.66 -0.13
N LEU A 135 0.44 3.05 -1.31
CA LEU A 135 -0.59 2.10 -1.70
C LEU A 135 -0.09 0.69 -1.51
N PHE A 136 -0.87 -0.10 -0.80
CA PHE A 136 -0.61 -1.51 -0.57
C PHE A 136 -1.84 -2.33 -0.97
N GLU A 137 -1.60 -3.55 -1.41
CA GLU A 137 -2.61 -4.59 -1.46
C GLU A 137 -2.34 -5.62 -0.38
N ARG A 138 -3.39 -6.17 0.20
CA ARG A 138 -3.27 -7.32 1.07
C ARG A 138 -3.25 -8.58 0.23
N LEU A 139 -2.24 -9.42 0.47
CA LEU A 139 -2.14 -10.71 -0.17
C LEU A 139 -3.26 -11.63 0.30
N ASP A 140 -3.77 -12.46 -0.58
CA ASP A 140 -4.72 -13.48 -0.20
C ASP A 140 -4.05 -14.60 0.63
N VAL A 141 -4.88 -15.47 1.24
CA VAL A 141 -4.39 -16.53 2.13
C VAL A 141 -3.51 -17.55 1.38
N TYR A 142 -3.77 -17.78 0.10
CA TYR A 142 -2.99 -18.71 -0.71
C TYR A 142 -1.62 -18.12 -1.07
N GLU A 143 -1.56 -16.86 -1.48
CA GLU A 143 -0.32 -16.15 -1.74
C GLU A 143 0.57 -16.09 -0.48
N GLN A 144 -0.03 -15.80 0.69
CA GLN A 144 0.67 -15.80 1.97
C GLN A 144 1.24 -17.18 2.30
N ALA A 145 0.46 -18.26 2.08
CA ALA A 145 0.90 -19.64 2.33
C ALA A 145 2.03 -20.05 1.37
N GLU A 146 1.99 -19.66 0.11
CA GLU A 146 3.07 -19.92 -0.85
C GLU A 146 4.37 -19.22 -0.47
N LEU A 147 4.29 -17.97 0.00
CA LEU A 147 5.47 -17.24 0.46
C LEU A 147 6.11 -17.91 1.67
N LEU A 148 5.33 -18.37 2.63
CA LEU A 148 5.83 -19.10 3.79
C LEU A 148 6.55 -20.40 3.38
N LYS A 149 5.97 -21.20 2.47
CA LYS A 149 6.63 -22.40 1.94
C LYS A 149 7.97 -22.09 1.27
N LYS A 150 8.03 -21.04 0.46
CA LYS A 150 9.29 -20.61 -0.20
C LYS A 150 10.37 -20.19 0.79
N ILE A 151 9.98 -19.63 1.94
CA ILE A 151 10.91 -19.25 3.01
C ILE A 151 11.43 -20.50 3.72
N GLU A 152 10.57 -21.50 3.96
CA GLU A 152 10.95 -22.77 4.60
C GLU A 152 11.83 -23.64 3.68
N GLU A 153 11.60 -23.65 2.38
CA GLU A 153 12.38 -24.42 1.39
C GLU A 153 13.77 -23.82 1.11
N LYS A 154 13.96 -22.52 1.32
CA LYS A 154 15.22 -21.83 0.99
C LYS A 154 16.43 -22.21 1.89
N PRO A 155 16.32 -22.52 3.20
CA PRO A 155 17.48 -22.83 4.03
C PRO A 155 18.18 -24.16 3.70
N GLU A 156 17.54 -25.09 2.99
CA GLU A 156 18.12 -26.40 2.69
C GLU A 156 19.07 -26.40 1.47
N THR A 157 18.86 -25.50 0.52
CA THR A 157 19.64 -25.47 -0.74
C THR A 157 20.97 -24.74 -0.60
N GLU A 158 21.06 -23.72 0.25
CA GLU A 158 22.32 -22.99 0.47
C GLU A 158 23.30 -23.73 1.42
N ALA A 159 22.80 -24.65 2.25
CA ALA A 159 23.65 -25.43 3.16
C ALA A 159 24.37 -26.60 2.47
N VAL A 160 23.92 -27.05 1.31
CA VAL A 160 24.50 -28.20 0.57
C VAL A 160 25.64 -27.78 -0.36
N GLU A 161 25.68 -26.53 -0.86
CA GLU A 161 26.76 -26.07 -1.73
C GLU A 161 28.03 -25.58 -1.00
N ALA A 162 27.96 -25.30 0.32
CA ALA A 162 29.11 -24.81 1.09
C ALA A 162 30.05 -25.92 1.60
N ASN A 163 29.72 -27.21 1.42
CA ASN A 163 30.51 -28.35 1.99
C ASN A 163 31.05 -29.30 0.91
N THR A 164 31.56 -28.77 -0.20
CA THR A 164 32.42 -29.60 -1.06
C THR A 164 33.89 -29.30 -0.72
N PRO A 165 34.63 -30.18 -0.04
CA PRO A 165 36.05 -29.98 0.18
C PRO A 165 36.80 -30.21 -1.12
N THR A 166 37.27 -29.15 -1.75
CA THR A 166 38.22 -29.23 -2.84
C THR A 166 39.56 -29.76 -2.27
N ALA A 167 39.76 -31.04 -2.41
CA ALA A 167 41.05 -31.66 -2.16
C ALA A 167 42.04 -31.23 -3.24
N THR A 168 42.91 -30.28 -2.93
CA THR A 168 44.08 -30.00 -3.75
C THR A 168 45.33 -30.29 -2.91
N ASN A 169 46.00 -31.41 -3.26
CA ASN A 169 47.32 -31.76 -2.82
C ASN A 169 48.35 -30.71 -3.25
N GLY A 170 49.17 -30.25 -2.31
CA GLY A 170 50.31 -29.40 -2.62
C GLY A 170 51.21 -29.24 -1.38
N ALA A 171 52.19 -30.14 -1.24
CA ALA A 171 53.22 -30.12 -0.20
C ALA A 171 54.14 -28.89 -0.31
N ARG A 172 54.48 -28.25 0.79
CA ARG A 172 55.88 -27.98 1.27
C ARG A 172 55.93 -26.86 2.32
N GLY A 173 56.34 -27.26 3.50
CA GLY A 173 57.45 -26.73 4.28
C GLY A 173 57.42 -25.28 4.74
N GLY A 174 57.45 -25.09 6.08
CA GLY A 174 57.97 -23.83 6.60
C GLY A 174 57.40 -23.35 7.94
N ARG A 175 57.97 -23.89 9.04
CA ARG A 175 58.38 -23.18 10.26
C ARG A 175 57.35 -22.48 11.14
N MET A 176 57.14 -23.07 12.28
CA MET A 176 56.48 -22.56 13.48
C MET A 176 57.11 -21.27 13.99
N THR A 177 56.30 -20.28 14.34
CA THR A 177 56.59 -19.35 15.43
C THR A 177 55.28 -19.09 16.20
N ALA A 178 55.30 -19.61 17.42
CA ALA A 178 54.25 -19.36 18.41
C ALA A 178 54.37 -17.93 18.94
N THR A 179 53.33 -17.15 18.86
CA THR A 179 53.24 -15.87 19.56
C THR A 179 52.05 -15.92 20.54
N ARG A 180 52.42 -15.87 21.83
CA ARG A 180 51.61 -15.96 23.02
C ARG A 180 50.73 -14.72 23.19
N PRO A 181 49.42 -14.78 23.50
CA PRO A 181 48.60 -13.60 23.76
C PRO A 181 48.90 -13.03 25.16
N ARG A 182 49.13 -11.74 25.20
CA ARG A 182 49.40 -10.93 26.39
C ARG A 182 48.07 -10.63 27.11
N ARG A 183 47.97 -11.06 28.37
CA ARG A 183 46.91 -10.74 29.31
C ARG A 183 46.96 -9.25 29.66
N VAL A 184 45.91 -8.50 29.40
CA VAL A 184 45.71 -7.15 29.92
C VAL A 184 44.87 -7.23 31.19
N HIS A 185 45.47 -6.72 32.27
CA HIS A 185 44.82 -6.56 33.57
C HIS A 185 44.23 -5.16 33.62
N ILE A 186 42.97 -5.04 34.00
CA ILE A 186 42.29 -3.77 34.24
C ILE A 186 42.00 -3.67 35.74
N PRO A 187 42.31 -2.53 36.35
CA PRO A 187 42.01 -2.27 37.77
C PRO A 187 40.51 -1.96 37.96
#